data_8cd6ce797e6e7e3eeeb1ac24d4d7a687
#
_entry.id   8cd6ce797e6e7e3eeeb1ac24d4d7a687
#
_cell.length_a   1.000
_cell.length_b   1.000
_cell.length_c   1.000
_cell.angle_alpha   90.00
_cell.angle_beta   90.00
_cell.angle_gamma   90.00
#
_symmetry.space_group_name_H-M   'P 1'
#
loop_
_entity.id
_entity.type
_entity.pdbx_description
1 polymer ?
#
loop_
_entity_poly.entity_id
_entity_poly.type
_entity_poly.pdbx_seq_one_letter_code
_entity_poly.pdbx_strand_id
1 'polypeptide(L)'
;QLLQQVAGRSGREGNRGKVLIQTYNPKHSIYNSLKNQSRDQFIKLELQRREENNLPPFYKIAQIQLIHPNVSAIREACQEILDISKKSRLDILGPVPSLIPYKMRHFHENFYFKERTYQALRKKIDILMSKITPKYRRFLNIDIDPLSIA
;
A
#
# COMPACT_ATOMS: atom_id res chain seq x y z
N GLN A 1 0.04 -17.83 -3.48
CA GLN A 1 0.90 -18.91 -2.97
C GLN A 1 0.25 -19.67 -1.82
N LEU A 2 -0.19 -19.01 -0.74
CA LEU A 2 -0.73 -19.66 0.46
C LEU A 2 -1.93 -20.57 0.16
N LEU A 3 -2.91 -20.06 -0.59
CA LEU A 3 -4.11 -20.83 -0.97
C LEU A 3 -3.78 -22.06 -1.81
N GLN A 4 -2.79 -21.98 -2.69
CA GLN A 4 -2.32 -23.12 -3.50
C GLN A 4 -1.59 -24.15 -2.63
N GLN A 5 -0.80 -23.71 -1.65
CA GLN A 5 -0.12 -24.62 -0.72
C GLN A 5 -1.12 -25.40 0.14
N VAL A 6 -2.18 -24.73 0.61
CA VAL A 6 -3.25 -25.38 1.37
C VAL A 6 -4.03 -26.35 0.48
N ALA A 7 -4.40 -25.93 -0.73
CA ALA A 7 -5.09 -26.77 -1.70
C ALA A 7 -4.28 -28.01 -2.11
N GLY A 8 -2.95 -27.86 -2.30
CA GLY A 8 -2.06 -28.98 -2.64
C GLY A 8 -1.84 -29.99 -1.51
N ARG A 9 -2.17 -29.66 -0.26
CA ARG A 9 -2.06 -30.58 0.87
C ARG A 9 -3.30 -31.46 1.07
N SER A 10 -4.43 -31.13 0.45
CA SER A 10 -5.70 -31.84 0.65
C SER A 10 -5.88 -33.10 -0.18
N GLY A 11 -4.88 -33.55 -0.91
CA GLY A 11 -4.96 -34.73 -1.79
C GLY A 11 -3.73 -35.61 -1.69
N ARG A 12 -3.49 -36.26 -0.53
CA ARG A 12 -2.46 -37.30 -0.40
C ARG A 12 -3.09 -38.68 -0.60
N GLU A 13 -2.30 -39.65 -1.15
CA GLU A 13 -2.66 -41.07 -1.30
C GLU A 13 -3.83 -41.39 -2.25
N GLY A 14 -3.92 -40.67 -3.41
CA GLY A 14 -4.89 -41.06 -4.43
C GLY A 14 -6.32 -40.54 -4.21
N ASN A 15 -6.63 -39.98 -3.04
CA ASN A 15 -7.94 -39.42 -2.75
C ASN A 15 -8.01 -37.94 -3.17
N ARG A 16 -9.06 -37.57 -3.93
CA ARG A 16 -9.34 -36.16 -4.27
C ARG A 16 -9.76 -35.41 -3.02
N GLY A 17 -8.85 -34.60 -2.47
CA GLY A 17 -9.14 -33.74 -1.34
C GLY A 17 -10.11 -32.62 -1.72
N LYS A 18 -10.95 -32.22 -0.77
CA LYS A 18 -11.89 -31.10 -0.91
C LYS A 18 -11.40 -29.93 -0.08
N VAL A 19 -11.26 -28.76 -0.70
CA VAL A 19 -10.91 -27.51 0.02
C VAL A 19 -12.10 -26.58 -0.04
N LEU A 20 -12.52 -26.09 1.13
CA LEU A 20 -13.57 -25.10 1.28
C LEU A 20 -12.93 -23.75 1.66
N ILE A 21 -13.21 -22.70 0.88
CA ILE A 21 -12.73 -21.36 1.15
C ILE A 21 -13.93 -20.48 1.50
N GLN A 22 -13.97 -19.98 2.74
CA GLN A 22 -14.96 -19.02 3.18
C GLN A 22 -14.45 -17.59 2.91
N THR A 23 -15.27 -16.76 2.26
CA THR A 23 -14.90 -15.41 1.87
C THR A 23 -16.12 -14.51 1.70
N TYR A 24 -15.94 -13.21 1.96
CA TYR A 24 -16.95 -12.17 1.66
C TYR A 24 -17.00 -11.80 0.17
N ASN A 25 -15.97 -12.14 -0.61
CA ASN A 25 -15.93 -11.86 -2.05
C ASN A 25 -15.69 -13.13 -2.89
N PRO A 26 -16.69 -14.00 -3.04
CA PRO A 26 -16.53 -15.28 -3.73
C PRO A 26 -16.28 -15.14 -5.25
N LYS A 27 -16.56 -13.97 -5.82
CA LYS A 27 -16.36 -13.68 -7.25
C LYS A 27 -14.96 -13.17 -7.58
N HIS A 28 -14.07 -13.03 -6.58
CA HIS A 28 -12.71 -12.55 -6.84
C HIS A 28 -11.96 -13.49 -7.79
N SER A 29 -11.27 -12.90 -8.78
CA SER A 29 -10.57 -13.62 -9.87
C SER A 29 -9.57 -14.68 -9.39
N ILE A 30 -9.01 -14.51 -8.19
CA ILE A 30 -8.08 -15.47 -7.58
C ILE A 30 -8.69 -16.86 -7.41
N TYR A 31 -9.99 -16.95 -7.08
CA TYR A 31 -10.67 -18.24 -6.88
C TYR A 31 -10.91 -18.98 -8.19
N ASN A 32 -11.20 -18.26 -9.27
CA ASN A 32 -11.30 -18.84 -10.61
C ASN A 32 -9.95 -19.37 -11.10
N SER A 33 -8.87 -18.63 -10.83
CA SER A 33 -7.50 -19.06 -11.16
C SER A 33 -7.06 -20.29 -10.37
N LEU A 34 -7.49 -20.39 -9.11
CA LEU A 34 -7.25 -21.59 -8.29
C LEU A 34 -7.99 -22.82 -8.82
N LYS A 35 -9.26 -22.67 -9.23
CA LYS A 35 -10.06 -23.77 -9.81
C LYS A 35 -9.47 -24.28 -11.13
N ASN A 36 -9.02 -23.37 -11.98
CA ASN A 36 -8.53 -23.69 -13.32
C ASN A 36 -7.03 -24.02 -13.37
N GLN A 37 -6.34 -24.00 -12.21
CA GLN A 37 -4.88 -24.22 -12.08
C GLN A 37 -4.04 -23.31 -13.03
N SER A 38 -4.61 -22.16 -13.46
CA SER A 38 -3.99 -21.24 -14.41
C SER A 38 -3.20 -20.14 -13.71
N ARG A 39 -2.13 -20.53 -13.00
CA ARG A 39 -1.26 -19.61 -12.26
C ARG A 39 -0.68 -18.51 -13.14
N ASP A 40 -0.20 -18.89 -14.34
CA ASP A 40 0.47 -17.94 -15.25
C ASP A 40 -0.50 -16.91 -15.82
N GLN A 41 -1.72 -17.32 -16.13
CA GLN A 41 -2.77 -16.41 -16.56
C GLN A 41 -3.14 -15.43 -15.45
N PHE A 42 -3.25 -15.90 -14.21
CA PHE A 42 -3.52 -15.03 -13.08
C PHE A 42 -2.40 -14.01 -12.87
N ILE A 43 -1.13 -14.44 -12.90
CA ILE A 43 0.03 -13.54 -12.76
C ILE A 43 0.02 -12.48 -13.87
N LYS A 44 -0.24 -12.89 -15.12
CA LYS A 44 -0.29 -11.97 -16.25
C LYS A 44 -1.36 -10.90 -16.09
N LEU A 45 -2.58 -11.29 -15.73
CA LEU A 45 -3.70 -10.37 -15.49
C LEU A 45 -3.44 -9.46 -14.29
N GLU A 46 -2.87 -9.99 -13.21
CA GLU A 46 -2.53 -9.19 -12.03
C GLU A 46 -1.42 -8.17 -12.33
N LEU A 47 -0.40 -8.55 -13.09
CA LEU A 47 0.65 -7.62 -13.52
C LEU A 47 0.09 -6.52 -14.41
N GLN A 48 -0.75 -6.86 -15.41
CA GLN A 48 -1.40 -5.87 -16.24
C GLN A 48 -2.22 -4.88 -15.41
N ARG A 49 -3.03 -5.39 -14.47
CA ARG A 49 -3.83 -4.55 -13.57
C ARG A 49 -2.96 -3.63 -12.71
N ARG A 50 -1.81 -4.13 -12.23
CA ARG A 50 -0.87 -3.32 -11.45
C ARG A 50 -0.23 -2.22 -12.28
N GLU A 51 0.11 -2.50 -13.52
CA GLU A 51 0.65 -1.50 -14.45
C GLU A 51 -0.36 -0.39 -14.72
N GLU A 52 -1.60 -0.76 -15.06
CA GLU A 52 -2.71 0.19 -15.30
C GLU A 52 -3.00 1.08 -14.08
N ASN A 53 -2.80 0.57 -12.86
CA ASN A 53 -3.04 1.31 -11.62
C ASN A 53 -1.78 1.95 -11.02
N ASN A 54 -0.68 1.99 -11.76
CA ASN A 54 0.59 2.57 -11.29
C ASN A 54 1.05 1.93 -9.96
N LEU A 55 1.07 0.60 -9.90
CA LEU A 55 1.45 -0.16 -8.71
C LEU A 55 2.77 -0.92 -8.91
N PRO A 56 3.46 -1.32 -7.85
CA PRO A 56 4.62 -2.18 -7.94
C PRO A 56 4.31 -3.50 -8.69
N PRO A 57 5.27 -4.02 -9.48
CA PRO A 57 6.69 -3.63 -9.59
C PRO A 57 6.96 -2.49 -10.58
N PHE A 58 5.95 -2.02 -11.35
CA PHE A 58 6.11 -1.01 -12.41
C PHE A 58 6.36 0.39 -11.86
N TYR A 59 5.77 0.68 -10.70
CA TYR A 59 5.97 1.93 -9.98
C TYR A 59 6.58 1.66 -8.60
N LYS A 60 7.30 2.63 -8.10
CA LYS A 60 7.84 2.70 -6.76
C LYS A 60 6.94 3.53 -5.89
N ILE A 61 6.74 3.13 -4.66
CA ILE A 61 5.84 3.80 -3.72
C ILE A 61 6.63 4.24 -2.49
N ALA A 62 6.41 5.46 -2.05
CA ALA A 62 6.80 5.89 -0.72
C ALA A 62 5.56 6.16 0.10
N GLN A 63 5.45 5.51 1.22
CA GLN A 63 4.48 5.83 2.26
C GLN A 63 5.12 6.83 3.22
N ILE A 64 4.40 7.92 3.47
CA ILE A 64 4.75 8.94 4.46
C ILE A 64 3.68 8.85 5.53
N GLN A 65 4.05 8.31 6.67
CA GLN A 65 3.16 8.12 7.79
C GLN A 65 3.36 9.20 8.84
N LEU A 66 2.28 9.88 9.19
CA LEU A 66 2.22 10.80 10.33
C LEU A 66 1.77 10.04 11.57
N ILE A 67 2.54 10.18 12.66
CA ILE A 67 2.26 9.51 13.95
C ILE A 67 2.36 10.52 15.07
N HIS A 68 1.26 10.78 15.80
CA HIS A 68 1.28 11.69 16.94
C HIS A 68 0.11 11.41 17.91
N PRO A 69 0.29 11.61 19.24
CA PRO A 69 -0.79 11.42 20.20
C PRO A 69 -1.89 12.48 20.12
N ASN A 70 -1.61 13.66 19.57
CA ASN A 70 -2.56 14.76 19.46
C ASN A 70 -3.10 14.85 18.02
N VAL A 71 -4.41 14.70 17.87
CA VAL A 71 -5.11 14.75 16.58
C VAL A 71 -5.03 16.12 15.92
N SER A 72 -5.02 17.22 16.69
CA SER A 72 -4.89 18.57 16.12
C SER A 72 -3.53 18.76 15.46
N ALA A 73 -2.46 18.28 16.10
CA ALA A 73 -1.10 18.33 15.53
C ALA A 73 -0.99 17.52 14.23
N ILE A 74 -1.68 16.37 14.14
CA ILE A 74 -1.75 15.59 12.88
C ILE A 74 -2.49 16.39 11.80
N ARG A 75 -3.63 16.99 12.11
CA ARG A 75 -4.38 17.81 11.14
C ARG A 75 -3.57 18.99 10.62
N GLU A 76 -2.88 19.70 11.50
CA GLU A 76 -1.98 20.80 11.10
C GLU A 76 -0.85 20.30 10.19
N ALA A 77 -0.21 19.19 10.53
CA ALA A 77 0.84 18.59 9.71
C ALA A 77 0.31 18.09 8.34
N CYS A 78 -0.89 17.48 8.31
CA CYS A 78 -1.54 17.11 7.06
C CYS A 78 -1.79 18.31 6.17
N GLN A 79 -2.32 19.40 6.72
CA GLN A 79 -2.56 20.63 5.98
C GLN A 79 -1.27 21.22 5.40
N GLU A 80 -0.20 21.23 6.21
CA GLU A 80 1.10 21.73 5.73
C GLU A 80 1.65 20.86 4.58
N ILE A 81 1.55 19.53 4.66
CA ILE A 81 1.95 18.63 3.57
C ILE A 81 1.16 18.93 2.29
N LEU A 82 -0.15 19.11 2.39
CA LEU A 82 -0.99 19.45 1.25
C LEU A 82 -0.61 20.81 0.63
N ASP A 83 -0.34 21.81 1.46
CA ASP A 83 0.07 23.16 1.01
C ASP A 83 1.44 23.12 0.31
N ILE A 84 2.41 22.39 0.88
CA ILE A 84 3.72 22.18 0.26
C ILE A 84 3.55 21.47 -1.09
N SER A 85 2.74 20.41 -1.11
CA SER A 85 2.51 19.62 -2.32
C SER A 85 1.89 20.48 -3.43
N LYS A 86 0.88 21.27 -3.10
CA LYS A 86 0.26 22.21 -4.03
C LYS A 86 1.25 23.26 -4.56
N LYS A 87 1.99 23.91 -3.67
CA LYS A 87 2.97 24.95 -4.03
C LYS A 87 4.14 24.39 -4.85
N SER A 88 4.54 23.14 -4.58
CA SER A 88 5.68 22.49 -5.24
C SER A 88 5.25 21.59 -6.41
N ARG A 89 3.96 21.55 -6.73
CA ARG A 89 3.38 20.69 -7.78
C ARG A 89 3.76 19.22 -7.60
N LEU A 90 3.75 18.75 -6.33
CA LEU A 90 3.97 17.36 -6.02
C LEU A 90 2.66 16.61 -6.12
N ASP A 91 2.63 15.58 -6.95
CA ASP A 91 1.51 14.65 -7.00
C ASP A 91 1.62 13.71 -5.79
N ILE A 92 0.75 13.93 -4.79
CA ILE A 92 0.68 13.18 -3.54
C ILE A 92 -0.75 12.66 -3.34
N LEU A 93 -0.86 11.40 -2.97
CA LEU A 93 -2.13 10.80 -2.58
C LEU A 93 -2.26 10.86 -1.06
N GLY A 94 -3.37 11.37 -0.56
CA GLY A 94 -3.65 11.47 0.87
C GLY A 94 -4.25 12.83 1.28
N PRO A 95 -4.55 13.05 2.57
CA PRO A 95 -4.36 12.06 3.66
C PRO A 95 -5.29 10.85 3.52
N VAL A 96 -4.77 9.66 3.80
CA VAL A 96 -5.52 8.41 3.84
C VAL A 96 -5.42 7.87 5.26
N PRO A 97 -6.55 7.61 5.94
CA PRO A 97 -6.52 6.99 7.26
C PRO A 97 -5.76 5.67 7.22
N SER A 98 -4.95 5.41 8.24
CA SER A 98 -4.35 4.08 8.42
C SER A 98 -5.44 3.04 8.64
N LEU A 99 -5.20 1.75 8.32
CA LEU A 99 -6.09 0.64 8.66
C LEU A 99 -6.48 0.64 10.14
N ILE A 100 -5.55 1.06 10.99
CA ILE A 100 -5.79 1.29 12.42
C ILE A 100 -5.48 2.77 12.70
N PRO A 101 -6.47 3.68 12.57
CA PRO A 101 -6.24 5.11 12.69
C PRO A 101 -5.76 5.55 14.08
N TYR A 102 -6.06 4.75 15.10
CA TYR A 102 -5.61 4.98 16.48
C TYR A 102 -5.01 3.71 17.06
N LYS A 103 -3.70 3.71 17.31
CA LYS A 103 -2.95 2.57 17.84
C LYS A 103 -1.91 3.06 18.85
N MET A 104 -1.79 2.36 19.99
CA MET A 104 -0.82 2.69 21.03
C MET A 104 -0.87 4.16 21.49
N ARG A 105 -2.09 4.71 21.64
CA ARG A 105 -2.35 6.11 22.02
C ARG A 105 -1.85 7.14 21.00
N HIS A 106 -1.63 6.75 19.76
CA HIS A 106 -1.24 7.63 18.66
C HIS A 106 -2.25 7.54 17.51
N PHE A 107 -2.48 8.67 16.89
CA PHE A 107 -3.21 8.78 15.61
C PHE A 107 -2.23 8.55 14.47
N HIS A 108 -2.71 7.94 13.39
CA HIS A 108 -1.94 7.56 12.22
C HIS A 108 -2.64 8.03 10.96
N GLU A 109 -1.94 8.83 10.13
CA GLU A 109 -2.38 9.26 8.81
C GLU A 109 -1.30 8.98 7.78
N ASN A 110 -1.69 8.64 6.55
CA ASN A 110 -0.78 8.26 5.51
C ASN A 110 -0.88 9.16 4.30
N PHE A 111 0.26 9.42 3.68
CA PHE A 111 0.37 9.97 2.33
C PHE A 111 1.24 9.04 1.49
N TYR A 112 1.05 9.09 0.16
CA TYR A 112 1.80 8.25 -0.76
C TYR A 112 2.32 9.06 -1.94
N PHE A 113 3.60 8.88 -2.25
CA PHE A 113 4.15 9.21 -3.54
C PHE A 113 4.26 7.96 -4.40
N LYS A 114 3.97 8.10 -5.70
CA LYS A 114 4.17 7.06 -6.69
C LYS A 114 5.04 7.60 -7.81
N GLU A 115 6.08 6.85 -8.20
CA GLU A 115 6.98 7.21 -9.29
C GLU A 115 7.50 5.98 -10.02
N ARG A 116 7.89 6.14 -11.28
CA ARG A 116 8.46 5.04 -12.05
C ARG A 116 9.86 4.65 -11.58
N THR A 117 10.60 5.59 -11.01
CA THR A 117 12.00 5.39 -10.58
C THR A 117 12.21 5.84 -9.15
N TYR A 118 13.13 5.19 -8.45
CA TYR A 118 13.54 5.60 -7.10
C TYR A 118 14.14 7.02 -7.08
N GLN A 119 14.82 7.42 -8.16
CA GLN A 119 15.41 8.75 -8.24
C GLN A 119 14.34 9.85 -8.26
N ALA A 120 13.26 9.67 -9.04
CA ALA A 120 12.14 10.59 -9.06
C ALA A 120 11.38 10.60 -7.73
N LEU A 121 11.19 9.42 -7.13
CA LEU A 121 10.55 9.28 -5.82
C LEU A 121 11.33 10.02 -4.73
N ARG A 122 12.65 9.82 -4.69
CA ARG A 122 13.54 10.48 -3.75
C ARG A 122 13.50 12.02 -3.90
N LYS A 123 13.53 12.55 -5.13
CA LYS A 123 13.41 13.98 -5.36
C LYS A 123 12.13 14.58 -4.75
N LYS A 124 10.98 13.89 -4.89
CA LYS A 124 9.72 14.33 -4.27
C LYS A 124 9.81 14.34 -2.74
N ILE A 125 10.38 13.29 -2.16
CA ILE A 125 10.61 13.20 -0.72
C ILE A 125 11.52 14.33 -0.24
N ASP A 126 12.65 14.56 -0.91
CA ASP A 126 13.62 15.62 -0.55
C ASP A 126 12.98 17.02 -0.61
N ILE A 127 12.15 17.30 -1.63
CA ILE A 127 11.40 18.55 -1.73
C ILE A 127 10.44 18.71 -0.54
N LEU A 128 9.67 17.68 -0.20
CA LEU A 128 8.77 17.72 0.94
C LEU A 128 9.55 17.95 2.23
N MET A 129 10.59 17.15 2.45
CA MET A 129 11.39 17.19 3.68
C MET A 129 12.18 18.50 3.86
N SER A 130 12.57 19.16 2.78
CA SER A 130 13.24 20.47 2.85
C SER A 130 12.30 21.61 3.25
N LYS A 131 11.00 21.49 2.94
CA LYS A 131 10.02 22.56 3.12
C LYS A 131 9.15 22.39 4.37
N ILE A 132 8.98 21.15 4.85
CA ILE A 132 8.17 20.89 6.03
C ILE A 132 8.82 21.47 7.29
N THR A 133 8.01 22.08 8.13
CA THR A 133 8.46 22.65 9.40
C THR A 133 9.14 21.60 10.29
N PRO A 134 10.30 21.91 10.91
CA PRO A 134 11.02 20.94 11.76
C PRO A 134 10.17 20.32 12.88
N LYS A 135 9.19 21.06 13.40
CA LYS A 135 8.21 20.58 14.38
C LYS A 135 7.49 19.32 13.86
N TYR A 136 6.98 19.33 12.62
CA TYR A 136 6.20 18.25 12.04
C TYR A 136 7.06 17.13 11.44
N ARG A 137 8.30 17.45 11.05
CA ARG A 137 9.25 16.47 10.55
C ARG A 137 9.46 15.30 11.51
N ARG A 138 9.37 15.54 12.82
CA ARG A 138 9.49 14.51 13.85
C ARG A 138 8.34 13.51 13.90
N PHE A 139 7.21 13.84 13.28
CA PHE A 139 6.02 12.98 13.23
C PHE A 139 6.02 12.05 12.01
N LEU A 140 6.96 12.29 11.08
CA LEU A 140 7.02 11.59 9.81
C LEU A 140 7.87 10.32 9.94
N ASN A 141 7.28 9.21 9.48
CA ASN A 141 7.99 7.99 9.14
C ASN A 141 7.84 7.76 7.65
N ILE A 142 8.94 7.46 6.95
CA ILE A 142 8.96 7.23 5.50
C ILE A 142 9.36 5.80 5.25
N ASP A 143 8.51 5.06 4.56
CA ASP A 143 8.75 3.68 4.14
C ASP A 143 8.72 3.60 2.61
N ILE A 144 9.76 2.99 2.03
CA ILE A 144 9.90 2.82 0.59
C ILE A 144 9.49 1.40 0.21
N ASP A 145 8.57 1.27 -0.74
CA ASP A 145 7.97 0.02 -1.17
C ASP A 145 7.41 -0.79 0.02
N PRO A 146 6.49 -0.19 0.81
CA PRO A 146 5.93 -0.84 1.99
C PRO A 146 5.28 -2.18 1.62
N LEU A 147 5.44 -3.19 2.48
CA LEU A 147 4.88 -4.54 2.28
C LEU A 147 3.35 -4.56 2.24
N SER A 148 2.71 -3.60 2.90
CA SER A 148 1.26 -3.39 2.85
C SER A 148 0.97 -1.91 2.65
N ILE A 149 0.17 -1.61 1.65
CA ILE A 149 -0.42 -0.28 1.42
C ILE A 149 -1.79 -0.34 2.09
N ALA A 150 -1.87 0.23 3.27
CA ALA A 150 -3.10 0.26 4.05
C ALA A 150 -3.59 1.66 4.20
#